data_374200b4d46e8ba1dba2dff26da705e2
#
_entry.id   374200b4d46e8ba1dba2dff26da705e2
#
_cell.length_a   1.000
_cell.length_b   1.000
_cell.length_c   1.000
_cell.angle_alpha   90.00
_cell.angle_beta   90.00
_cell.angle_gamma   90.00
#
_symmetry.space_group_name_H-M   'P 1'
#
loop_
_entity.id
_entity.type
_entity.pdbx_description
1 polymer ?
#
loop_
_entity_poly.entity_id
_entity_poly.type
_entity_poly.pdbx_seq_one_letter_code
_entity_poly.pdbx_strand_id
1 'polypeptide(L)'
;MTSTIISSIVLFLGVSILLVVILLVAKKYLVPSGKATITINNDKQIEVETGSSLLSTLSNEKIFLPSACGGGGSCAQCRCQVLEGGGEILPTEQVHFSRKQQLNHWRLGCQVKVKNDMKIIVPESVLGVKEWECEVISNKNVATFIKEFIVALPPGEHMNFIPGSYAQIKIPAYTMDYDKDIDKSLIGDEYLPSWEKFGLFGLKCKNTEPTIRAYSMANYPAEGDRIMLTVRIATPPFKPKPQVGFQDVMPGIASSYIFTLKPGDKVIMSGPYGDFHPIFDSKNEMMWIGGGAGMAPLRSQIMHMTKTLHTTDRKMSYFYGARAL
;
A
#
# COMPACT_ATOMS: atom_id res chain seq x y z
N MET A 1 47.95 -28.76 -8.93
CA MET A 1 47.10 -27.59 -8.69
C MET A 1 45.80 -27.61 -9.51
N THR A 2 45.84 -27.79 -10.82
CA THR A 2 44.63 -27.86 -11.68
C THR A 2 43.64 -28.98 -11.30
N SER A 3 44.15 -30.19 -11.02
CA SER A 3 43.33 -31.35 -10.61
C SER A 3 42.58 -31.10 -9.30
N THR A 4 43.21 -30.47 -8.31
CA THR A 4 42.60 -30.17 -7.01
C THR A 4 41.50 -29.13 -7.16
N ILE A 5 41.72 -28.12 -8.00
CA ILE A 5 40.72 -27.06 -8.28
C ILE A 5 39.50 -27.67 -8.98
N ILE A 6 39.72 -28.52 -9.99
CA ILE A 6 38.64 -29.20 -10.72
C ILE A 6 37.83 -30.08 -9.76
N SER A 7 38.49 -30.89 -8.94
CA SER A 7 37.80 -31.72 -7.95
C SER A 7 36.98 -30.93 -6.95
N SER A 8 37.52 -29.80 -6.48
CA SER A 8 36.80 -28.90 -5.56
C SER A 8 35.55 -28.28 -6.22
N ILE A 9 35.66 -27.87 -7.48
CA ILE A 9 34.52 -27.31 -8.25
C ILE A 9 33.45 -28.40 -8.47
N VAL A 10 33.86 -29.61 -8.86
CA VAL A 10 32.91 -30.72 -9.08
C VAL A 10 32.18 -31.08 -7.79
N LEU A 11 32.93 -31.16 -6.67
CA LEU A 11 32.34 -31.45 -5.35
C LEU A 11 31.33 -30.34 -4.95
N PHE A 12 31.72 -29.08 -5.10
CA PHE A 12 30.84 -27.93 -4.78
C PHE A 12 29.56 -27.92 -5.60
N LEU A 13 29.68 -28.12 -6.93
CA LEU A 13 28.53 -28.23 -7.82
C LEU A 13 27.65 -29.44 -7.46
N GLY A 14 28.25 -30.59 -7.18
CA GLY A 14 27.52 -31.79 -6.76
C GLY A 14 26.71 -31.58 -5.49
N VAL A 15 27.31 -30.98 -4.46
CA VAL A 15 26.61 -30.65 -3.21
C VAL A 15 25.51 -29.62 -3.45
N SER A 16 25.78 -28.58 -4.26
CA SER A 16 24.78 -27.54 -4.57
C SER A 16 23.59 -28.12 -5.30
N ILE A 17 23.82 -28.96 -6.31
CA ILE A 17 22.74 -29.62 -7.05
C ILE A 17 21.95 -30.56 -6.14
N LEU A 18 22.63 -31.33 -5.30
CA LEU A 18 21.96 -32.21 -4.34
C LEU A 18 21.06 -31.44 -3.38
N LEU A 19 21.51 -30.31 -2.85
CA LEU A 19 20.70 -29.43 -1.98
C LEU A 19 19.49 -28.86 -2.71
N VAL A 20 19.66 -28.42 -3.96
CA VAL A 20 18.55 -27.94 -4.79
C VAL A 20 17.52 -29.04 -5.04
N VAL A 21 17.98 -30.26 -5.35
CA VAL A 21 17.07 -31.41 -5.53
C VAL A 21 16.32 -31.74 -4.25
N ILE A 22 17.01 -31.78 -3.10
CA ILE A 22 16.37 -31.99 -1.80
C ILE A 22 15.31 -30.91 -1.52
N LEU A 23 15.61 -29.62 -1.78
CA LEU A 23 14.67 -28.52 -1.60
C LEU A 23 13.46 -28.64 -2.53
N LEU A 24 13.66 -29.02 -3.80
CA LEU A 24 12.56 -29.21 -4.76
C LEU A 24 11.66 -30.39 -4.36
N VAL A 25 12.26 -31.49 -3.91
CA VAL A 25 11.53 -32.66 -3.42
C VAL A 25 10.76 -32.29 -2.15
N ALA A 26 11.42 -31.65 -1.19
CA ALA A 26 10.78 -31.16 0.03
C ALA A 26 9.63 -30.20 -0.28
N LYS A 27 9.83 -29.25 -1.21
CA LYS A 27 8.77 -28.34 -1.67
C LYS A 27 7.58 -29.11 -2.22
N LYS A 28 7.81 -30.13 -3.06
CA LYS A 28 6.74 -30.95 -3.68
C LYS A 28 5.87 -31.68 -2.66
N TYR A 29 6.48 -32.16 -1.56
CA TYR A 29 5.77 -32.94 -0.53
C TYR A 29 5.29 -32.11 0.67
N LEU A 30 5.95 -31.00 0.98
CA LEU A 30 5.65 -30.19 2.17
C LEU A 30 4.76 -28.98 1.86
N VAL A 31 4.81 -28.46 0.62
CA VAL A 31 3.93 -27.34 0.24
C VAL A 31 2.60 -27.91 -0.27
N PRO A 32 1.48 -27.58 0.37
CA PRO A 32 0.16 -27.98 -0.14
C PRO A 32 0.00 -27.48 -1.58
N SER A 33 -0.22 -28.39 -2.48
CA SER A 33 -0.54 -28.09 -3.88
C SER A 33 -1.92 -28.69 -4.18
N GLY A 34 -2.85 -27.87 -4.61
CA GLY A 34 -4.21 -28.31 -4.88
C GLY A 34 -5.17 -27.13 -4.87
N LYS A 35 -6.44 -27.44 -4.94
CA LYS A 35 -7.53 -26.48 -4.83
C LYS A 35 -8.12 -26.54 -3.44
N ALA A 36 -8.62 -25.42 -2.97
CA ALA A 36 -9.37 -25.28 -1.75
C ALA A 36 -10.61 -24.42 -1.99
N THR A 37 -11.68 -24.70 -1.27
CA THR A 37 -12.91 -23.90 -1.31
C THR A 37 -12.90 -22.91 -0.16
N ILE A 38 -13.08 -21.62 -0.44
CA ILE A 38 -13.27 -20.59 0.57
C ILE A 38 -14.73 -20.17 0.58
N THR A 39 -15.43 -20.41 1.71
CA THR A 39 -16.78 -19.90 1.94
C THR A 39 -16.70 -18.56 2.65
N ILE A 40 -17.26 -17.52 2.03
CA ILE A 40 -17.21 -16.13 2.49
C ILE A 40 -18.60 -15.71 2.96
N ASN A 41 -18.69 -15.18 4.17
CA ASN A 41 -19.93 -14.67 4.81
C ASN A 41 -21.10 -15.69 4.77
N ASN A 42 -20.80 -16.97 4.78
CA ASN A 42 -21.74 -18.10 4.69
C ASN A 42 -22.56 -18.19 3.38
N ASP A 43 -22.26 -17.39 2.38
CA ASP A 43 -23.04 -17.28 1.15
C ASP A 43 -22.18 -17.54 -0.10
N LYS A 44 -21.11 -16.82 -0.28
CA LYS A 44 -20.27 -16.89 -1.47
C LYS A 44 -19.19 -17.96 -1.34
N GLN A 45 -19.12 -18.89 -2.30
CA GLN A 45 -18.05 -19.89 -2.41
C GLN A 45 -17.13 -19.58 -3.59
N ILE A 46 -15.84 -19.70 -3.38
CA ILE A 46 -14.81 -19.54 -4.41
C ILE A 46 -13.83 -20.72 -4.34
N GLU A 47 -13.45 -21.25 -5.48
CA GLU A 47 -12.41 -22.28 -5.60
C GLU A 47 -11.08 -21.61 -5.94
N VAL A 48 -10.05 -21.86 -5.15
CA VAL A 48 -8.77 -21.17 -5.22
C VAL A 48 -7.59 -22.13 -5.14
N GLU A 49 -6.45 -21.73 -5.64
CA GLU A 49 -5.20 -22.48 -5.45
C GLU A 49 -4.64 -22.29 -4.05
N THR A 50 -4.12 -23.39 -3.49
CA THR A 50 -3.48 -23.39 -2.16
C THR A 50 -2.05 -22.85 -2.21
N GLY A 51 -1.50 -22.43 -1.05
CA GLY A 51 -0.10 -22.03 -0.87
C GLY A 51 0.13 -20.52 -0.71
N SER A 52 -0.77 -19.69 -1.21
CA SER A 52 -0.69 -18.22 -1.08
C SER A 52 -1.27 -17.73 0.26
N SER A 53 -1.02 -16.46 0.60
CA SER A 53 -1.72 -15.84 1.74
C SER A 53 -3.19 -15.62 1.41
N LEU A 54 -4.06 -15.66 2.42
CA LEU A 54 -5.48 -15.38 2.25
C LEU A 54 -5.71 -13.99 1.63
N LEU A 55 -4.92 -12.98 2.02
CA LEU A 55 -4.94 -11.65 1.42
C LEU A 55 -4.71 -11.69 -0.09
N SER A 56 -3.65 -12.36 -0.54
CA SER A 56 -3.32 -12.45 -1.97
C SER A 56 -4.34 -13.28 -2.74
N THR A 57 -4.81 -14.37 -2.14
CA THR A 57 -5.82 -15.25 -2.73
C THR A 57 -7.13 -14.51 -2.96
N LEU A 58 -7.63 -13.79 -1.94
CA LEU A 58 -8.85 -12.99 -2.06
C LEU A 58 -8.70 -11.85 -3.07
N SER A 59 -7.53 -11.21 -3.13
CA SER A 59 -7.25 -10.15 -4.11
C SER A 59 -7.30 -10.68 -5.55
N ASN A 60 -6.81 -11.89 -5.81
CA ASN A 60 -6.92 -12.53 -7.13
C ASN A 60 -8.38 -12.77 -7.54
N GLU A 61 -9.25 -13.03 -6.56
CA GLU A 61 -10.69 -13.21 -6.74
C GLU A 61 -11.47 -11.88 -6.66
N LYS A 62 -10.77 -10.75 -6.78
CA LYS A 62 -11.34 -9.38 -6.73
C LYS A 62 -12.06 -9.05 -5.42
N ILE A 63 -11.63 -9.64 -4.32
CA ILE A 63 -12.06 -9.33 -2.96
C ILE A 63 -10.90 -8.67 -2.23
N PHE A 64 -10.95 -7.35 -2.11
CA PHE A 64 -9.81 -6.53 -1.70
C PHE A 64 -9.86 -6.20 -0.21
N LEU A 65 -9.21 -7.02 0.61
CA LEU A 65 -9.00 -6.65 2.02
C LEU A 65 -8.08 -5.43 2.15
N PRO A 66 -8.37 -4.51 3.08
CA PRO A 66 -7.48 -3.38 3.36
C PRO A 66 -6.07 -3.84 3.71
N SER A 67 -5.03 -3.22 3.12
CA SER A 67 -3.65 -3.57 3.42
C SER A 67 -2.69 -2.40 3.18
N ALA A 68 -2.48 -1.54 4.17
CA ALA A 68 -1.59 -0.39 4.04
C ALA A 68 -0.10 -0.78 3.98
N CYS A 69 0.29 -1.90 4.61
CA CYS A 69 1.68 -2.40 4.62
C CYS A 69 2.00 -3.32 3.43
N GLY A 70 1.03 -3.59 2.54
CA GLY A 70 1.22 -4.49 1.40
C GLY A 70 1.44 -5.96 1.79
N GLY A 71 0.84 -6.41 2.88
CA GLY A 71 0.93 -7.80 3.33
C GLY A 71 2.03 -8.09 4.37
N GLY A 72 2.74 -7.06 4.84
CA GLY A 72 3.86 -7.21 5.80
C GLY A 72 3.47 -7.50 7.26
N GLY A 73 2.17 -7.62 7.57
CA GLY A 73 1.68 -7.96 8.91
C GLY A 73 1.72 -6.83 9.94
N SER A 74 2.16 -5.62 9.58
CA SER A 74 2.43 -4.54 10.54
C SER A 74 1.28 -3.52 10.71
N CYS A 75 0.40 -3.34 9.70
CA CYS A 75 -0.67 -2.34 9.76
C CYS A 75 -1.97 -2.84 10.40
N ALA A 76 -2.11 -4.14 10.56
CA ALA A 76 -3.29 -4.81 11.10
C ALA A 76 -4.63 -4.46 10.42
N GLN A 77 -4.61 -4.04 9.16
CA GLN A 77 -5.84 -3.64 8.45
C GLN A 77 -6.54 -4.79 7.73
N CYS A 78 -5.81 -5.82 7.29
CA CYS A 78 -6.37 -6.99 6.60
C CYS A 78 -7.10 -7.96 7.55
N ARG A 79 -7.87 -7.40 8.48
CA ARG A 79 -8.61 -8.16 9.49
C ARG A 79 -9.80 -8.88 8.88
N CYS A 80 -9.92 -10.14 9.16
CA CYS A 80 -11.10 -10.96 8.86
C CYS A 80 -11.26 -12.01 9.96
N GLN A 81 -12.44 -12.58 10.09
CA GLN A 81 -12.60 -13.77 10.96
C GLN A 81 -12.37 -15.01 10.10
N VAL A 82 -11.55 -15.92 10.59
CA VAL A 82 -11.29 -17.21 9.95
C VAL A 82 -11.84 -18.29 10.86
N LEU A 83 -13.06 -18.70 10.56
CA LEU A 83 -13.82 -19.64 11.41
C LEU A 83 -13.28 -21.06 11.29
N GLU A 84 -12.88 -21.47 10.07
CA GLU A 84 -12.36 -22.80 9.77
C GLU A 84 -11.18 -22.70 8.79
N GLY A 85 -10.24 -23.65 8.85
CA GLY A 85 -9.14 -23.80 7.90
C GLY A 85 -7.94 -22.87 8.08
N GLY A 86 -8.00 -21.92 9.02
CA GLY A 86 -6.94 -20.88 9.20
C GLY A 86 -5.74 -21.32 10.06
N GLY A 87 -5.80 -22.48 10.71
CA GLY A 87 -4.80 -22.90 11.69
C GLY A 87 -4.78 -22.01 12.94
N GLU A 88 -3.75 -22.17 13.77
CA GLU A 88 -3.57 -21.36 14.97
C GLU A 88 -3.14 -19.93 14.68
N ILE A 89 -3.51 -18.99 15.57
CA ILE A 89 -3.08 -17.60 15.49
C ILE A 89 -1.57 -17.50 15.73
N LEU A 90 -0.86 -16.79 14.85
CA LEU A 90 0.57 -16.63 14.96
C LEU A 90 0.93 -15.58 16.03
N PRO A 91 2.09 -15.73 16.72
CA PRO A 91 2.56 -14.73 17.68
C PRO A 91 2.64 -13.30 17.08
N THR A 92 2.96 -13.18 15.80
CA THR A 92 3.00 -11.92 15.06
C THR A 92 1.63 -11.27 14.88
N GLU A 93 0.54 -12.05 14.92
CA GLU A 93 -0.83 -11.58 14.82
C GLU A 93 -1.40 -11.19 16.19
N GLN A 94 -1.01 -11.94 17.25
CA GLN A 94 -1.58 -11.78 18.59
C GLN A 94 -1.45 -10.37 19.14
N VAL A 95 -0.36 -9.65 18.82
CA VAL A 95 -0.12 -8.27 19.26
C VAL A 95 -1.15 -7.27 18.72
N HIS A 96 -1.86 -7.63 17.67
CA HIS A 96 -2.85 -6.79 16.99
C HIS A 96 -4.30 -7.06 17.43
N PHE A 97 -4.53 -8.07 18.25
CA PHE A 97 -5.87 -8.50 18.64
C PHE A 97 -6.00 -8.63 20.16
N SER A 98 -7.09 -8.09 20.70
CA SER A 98 -7.47 -8.35 22.07
C SER A 98 -7.81 -9.84 22.27
N ARG A 99 -7.75 -10.33 23.52
CA ARG A 99 -8.12 -11.73 23.83
C ARG A 99 -9.53 -12.10 23.33
N LYS A 100 -10.49 -11.17 23.43
CA LYS A 100 -11.85 -11.36 22.91
C LYS A 100 -11.86 -11.52 21.39
N GLN A 101 -11.07 -10.74 20.66
CA GLN A 101 -10.97 -10.88 19.22
C GLN A 101 -10.30 -12.18 18.79
N GLN A 102 -9.25 -12.62 19.51
CA GLN A 102 -8.61 -13.91 19.26
C GLN A 102 -9.58 -15.07 19.45
N LEU A 103 -10.39 -15.06 20.51
CA LEU A 103 -11.45 -16.04 20.76
C LEU A 103 -12.57 -16.01 19.70
N ASN A 104 -12.80 -14.86 19.08
CA ASN A 104 -13.73 -14.70 17.96
C ASN A 104 -13.08 -14.92 16.60
N HIS A 105 -11.98 -15.66 16.54
CA HIS A 105 -11.29 -16.08 15.31
C HIS A 105 -10.83 -14.92 14.40
N TRP A 106 -10.57 -13.72 14.96
CA TRP A 106 -9.98 -12.64 14.18
C TRP A 106 -8.54 -12.95 13.82
N ARG A 107 -8.21 -12.77 12.54
CA ARG A 107 -6.90 -13.03 11.95
C ARG A 107 -6.47 -11.90 11.02
N LEU A 108 -5.18 -11.86 10.70
CA LEU A 108 -4.66 -11.01 9.62
C LEU A 108 -4.59 -11.84 8.33
N GLY A 109 -5.39 -11.48 7.31
CA GLY A 109 -5.43 -12.21 6.03
C GLY A 109 -4.07 -12.36 5.36
N CYS A 110 -3.13 -11.44 5.59
CA CYS A 110 -1.78 -11.54 5.06
C CYS A 110 -0.90 -12.60 5.77
N GLN A 111 -1.24 -12.97 6.99
CA GLN A 111 -0.49 -13.97 7.78
C GLN A 111 -1.10 -15.38 7.69
N VAL A 112 -2.36 -15.48 7.32
CA VAL A 112 -3.04 -16.76 7.11
C VAL A 112 -2.68 -17.32 5.73
N LYS A 113 -2.24 -18.57 5.68
CA LYS A 113 -1.98 -19.31 4.44
C LYS A 113 -3.19 -20.18 4.08
N VAL A 114 -3.61 -20.13 2.83
CA VAL A 114 -4.64 -21.03 2.29
C VAL A 114 -4.01 -22.40 2.07
N LYS A 115 -4.38 -23.38 2.90
CA LYS A 115 -3.87 -24.74 2.82
C LYS A 115 -4.97 -25.79 2.57
N ASN A 116 -6.15 -25.53 3.08
CA ASN A 116 -7.32 -26.38 3.03
C ASN A 116 -8.56 -25.52 2.81
N ASP A 117 -9.73 -26.14 2.73
CA ASP A 117 -11.00 -25.44 2.73
C ASP A 117 -11.12 -24.52 3.92
N MET A 118 -11.68 -23.35 3.69
CA MET A 118 -11.77 -22.29 4.70
C MET A 118 -13.18 -21.71 4.77
N LYS A 119 -13.55 -21.27 5.98
CA LYS A 119 -14.74 -20.47 6.21
C LYS A 119 -14.38 -19.16 6.84
N ILE A 120 -14.69 -18.06 6.17
CA ILE A 120 -14.28 -16.71 6.59
C ILE A 120 -15.45 -15.76 6.64
N ILE A 121 -15.32 -14.74 7.50
CA ILE A 121 -16.20 -13.56 7.50
C ILE A 121 -15.34 -12.35 7.22
N VAL A 122 -15.72 -11.60 6.18
CA VAL A 122 -15.12 -10.32 5.82
C VAL A 122 -16.12 -9.19 6.05
N PRO A 123 -15.68 -7.97 6.41
CA PRO A 123 -16.58 -6.82 6.52
C PRO A 123 -17.32 -6.56 5.18
N GLU A 124 -18.58 -6.19 5.24
CA GLU A 124 -19.37 -5.90 4.03
C GLU A 124 -18.76 -4.78 3.18
N SER A 125 -18.13 -3.81 3.82
CA SER A 125 -17.39 -2.72 3.15
C SER A 125 -16.33 -3.22 2.19
N VAL A 126 -15.76 -4.40 2.41
CA VAL A 126 -14.77 -5.04 1.54
C VAL A 126 -15.38 -5.53 0.23
N LEU A 127 -16.64 -5.94 0.25
CA LEU A 127 -17.34 -6.45 -0.93
C LEU A 127 -17.73 -5.33 -1.93
N GLY A 128 -17.70 -4.07 -1.48
CA GLY A 128 -17.96 -2.89 -2.32
C GLY A 128 -16.71 -2.26 -2.95
N VAL A 129 -15.52 -2.78 -2.62
CA VAL A 129 -14.26 -2.25 -3.17
C VAL A 129 -14.10 -2.67 -4.62
N LYS A 130 -13.71 -1.71 -5.47
CA LYS A 130 -13.40 -1.94 -6.88
C LYS A 130 -11.93 -1.66 -7.17
N GLU A 131 -11.42 -2.23 -8.25
CA GLU A 131 -10.12 -1.92 -8.83
C GLU A 131 -10.32 -1.33 -10.22
N TRP A 132 -9.57 -0.28 -10.54
CA TRP A 132 -9.64 0.41 -11.84
C TRP A 132 -8.24 0.63 -12.40
N GLU A 133 -8.13 0.58 -13.72
CA GLU A 133 -7.03 1.17 -14.44
C GLU A 133 -7.32 2.66 -14.65
N CYS A 134 -6.61 3.50 -13.92
CA CYS A 134 -6.79 4.95 -13.91
C CYS A 134 -5.75 5.64 -14.80
N GLU A 135 -6.10 6.78 -15.37
CA GLU A 135 -5.18 7.61 -16.14
C GLU A 135 -4.63 8.77 -15.29
N VAL A 136 -3.32 8.96 -15.30
CA VAL A 136 -2.70 10.10 -14.64
C VAL A 136 -3.09 11.40 -15.34
N ILE A 137 -3.75 12.30 -14.62
CA ILE A 137 -4.12 13.64 -15.12
C ILE A 137 -3.05 14.67 -14.78
N SER A 138 -2.52 14.59 -13.56
CA SER A 138 -1.54 15.55 -13.03
C SER A 138 -0.62 14.87 -12.03
N ASN A 139 0.66 15.28 -12.03
CA ASN A 139 1.65 14.80 -11.08
C ASN A 139 2.71 15.90 -10.82
N LYS A 140 2.30 17.00 -10.23
CA LYS A 140 3.15 18.18 -10.02
C LYS A 140 3.53 18.34 -8.57
N ASN A 141 4.70 18.87 -8.30
CA ASN A 141 5.05 19.29 -6.95
C ASN A 141 4.16 20.45 -6.48
N VAL A 142 3.71 20.36 -5.25
CA VAL A 142 2.98 21.41 -4.52
C VAL A 142 3.75 21.87 -3.28
N ALA A 143 4.87 21.23 -3.02
CA ALA A 143 5.90 21.64 -2.07
C ALA A 143 7.21 20.95 -2.46
N THR A 144 8.32 21.35 -1.88
CA THR A 144 9.69 20.92 -2.25
C THR A 144 9.81 19.40 -2.50
N PHE A 145 9.18 18.57 -1.66
CA PHE A 145 9.28 17.10 -1.70
C PHE A 145 7.92 16.42 -1.74
N ILE A 146 6.86 17.14 -2.10
CA ILE A 146 5.48 16.63 -2.10
C ILE A 146 4.85 16.91 -3.45
N LYS A 147 4.31 15.86 -4.07
CA LYS A 147 3.49 15.95 -5.28
C LYS A 147 2.01 15.88 -4.94
N GLU A 148 1.22 16.64 -5.68
CA GLU A 148 -0.20 16.38 -5.89
C GLU A 148 -0.31 15.44 -7.09
N PHE A 149 -0.75 14.22 -6.83
CA PHE A 149 -0.92 13.18 -7.83
C PHE A 149 -2.41 12.96 -8.07
N ILE A 150 -2.88 13.21 -9.28
CA ILE A 150 -4.29 13.10 -9.66
C ILE A 150 -4.43 12.11 -10.79
N VAL A 151 -5.34 11.14 -10.61
CA VAL A 151 -5.75 10.20 -11.64
C VAL A 151 -7.23 10.27 -11.91
N ALA A 152 -7.64 10.10 -13.17
CA ALA A 152 -9.04 9.92 -13.56
C ALA A 152 -9.45 8.46 -13.39
N LEU A 153 -10.66 8.23 -12.93
CA LEU A 153 -11.34 6.95 -13.07
C LEU A 153 -11.72 6.72 -14.54
N PRO A 154 -11.94 5.46 -14.97
CA PRO A 154 -12.47 5.18 -16.29
C PRO A 154 -13.79 5.92 -16.55
N PRO A 155 -14.11 6.27 -17.82
CA PRO A 155 -15.33 6.97 -18.14
C PRO A 155 -16.59 6.26 -17.61
N GLY A 156 -17.44 7.03 -16.90
CA GLY A 156 -18.67 6.52 -16.29
C GLY A 156 -18.49 5.86 -14.91
N GLU A 157 -17.26 5.66 -14.45
CA GLU A 157 -16.99 5.17 -13.09
C GLU A 157 -16.95 6.33 -12.09
N HIS A 158 -17.42 6.03 -10.89
CA HIS A 158 -17.43 6.97 -9.76
C HIS A 158 -17.10 6.20 -8.48
N MET A 159 -16.19 6.74 -7.68
CA MET A 159 -15.87 6.19 -6.37
C MET A 159 -16.71 6.88 -5.29
N ASN A 160 -17.67 6.15 -4.74
CA ASN A 160 -18.39 6.59 -3.55
C ASN A 160 -17.54 6.30 -2.31
N PHE A 161 -17.17 7.32 -1.57
CA PHE A 161 -16.35 7.16 -0.37
C PHE A 161 -16.73 8.18 0.72
N ILE A 162 -16.31 7.90 1.94
CA ILE A 162 -16.47 8.82 3.07
C ILE A 162 -15.18 9.65 3.19
N PRO A 163 -15.25 10.98 3.43
CA PRO A 163 -14.06 11.83 3.56
C PRO A 163 -13.10 11.31 4.61
N GLY A 164 -11.82 11.22 4.27
CA GLY A 164 -10.78 10.60 5.10
C GLY A 164 -10.44 9.16 4.72
N SER A 165 -11.17 8.56 3.78
CA SER A 165 -10.81 7.28 3.18
C SER A 165 -9.48 7.34 2.43
N TYR A 166 -8.89 6.18 2.18
CA TYR A 166 -7.69 6.03 1.37
C TYR A 166 -7.94 5.12 0.15
N ALA A 167 -7.08 5.24 -0.84
CA ALA A 167 -6.99 4.33 -1.98
C ALA A 167 -5.68 3.54 -1.93
N GLN A 168 -5.64 2.40 -2.58
CA GLN A 168 -4.43 1.62 -2.78
C GLN A 168 -3.95 1.77 -4.22
N ILE A 169 -2.64 1.88 -4.40
CA ILE A 169 -1.97 1.87 -5.70
C ILE A 169 -1.12 0.61 -5.83
N LYS A 170 -1.23 -0.05 -6.97
CA LYS A 170 -0.41 -1.21 -7.33
C LYS A 170 0.88 -0.73 -7.98
N ILE A 171 1.99 -1.08 -7.39
CA ILE A 171 3.33 -0.72 -7.84
C ILE A 171 3.91 -1.94 -8.56
N PRO A 172 4.25 -1.85 -9.86
CA PRO A 172 4.84 -2.96 -10.59
C PRO A 172 6.28 -3.23 -10.13
N ALA A 173 6.87 -4.31 -10.62
CA ALA A 173 8.31 -4.46 -10.61
C ALA A 173 8.92 -3.41 -11.55
N TYR A 174 9.93 -2.65 -11.08
CA TYR A 174 10.58 -1.60 -11.86
C TYR A 174 11.98 -1.31 -11.33
N THR A 175 12.78 -0.64 -12.14
CA THR A 175 14.08 -0.06 -11.76
C THR A 175 14.11 1.36 -12.29
N MET A 176 14.56 2.30 -11.49
CA MET A 176 14.63 3.71 -11.87
C MET A 176 15.87 4.40 -11.33
N ASP A 177 16.27 5.44 -12.03
CA ASP A 177 17.31 6.41 -11.68
C ASP A 177 16.63 7.78 -11.58
N TYR A 178 16.74 8.45 -10.43
CA TYR A 178 16.01 9.71 -10.20
C TYR A 178 16.39 10.81 -11.19
N ASP A 179 17.65 10.85 -11.63
CA ASP A 179 18.07 11.88 -12.58
C ASP A 179 17.50 11.67 -13.99
N LYS A 180 17.30 10.42 -14.39
CA LYS A 180 16.86 10.06 -15.74
C LYS A 180 15.34 9.94 -15.86
N ASP A 181 14.70 9.39 -14.83
CA ASP A 181 13.31 8.93 -14.93
C ASP A 181 12.30 9.90 -14.29
N ILE A 182 12.75 10.81 -13.41
CA ILE A 182 11.89 11.86 -12.88
C ILE A 182 11.91 13.07 -13.79
N ASP A 183 10.74 13.46 -14.27
CA ASP A 183 10.57 14.67 -15.08
C ASP A 183 10.73 15.93 -14.23
N LYS A 184 11.84 16.64 -14.45
CA LYS A 184 12.20 17.85 -13.70
C LYS A 184 11.18 18.98 -13.90
N SER A 185 10.50 19.03 -15.05
CA SER A 185 9.46 20.03 -15.33
C SER A 185 8.23 19.87 -14.43
N LEU A 186 7.98 18.64 -13.94
CA LEU A 186 6.90 18.34 -13.00
C LEU A 186 7.29 18.61 -11.54
N ILE A 187 8.58 18.89 -11.27
CA ILE A 187 9.03 19.34 -9.95
C ILE A 187 8.79 20.84 -9.82
N GLY A 188 9.11 21.62 -10.85
CA GLY A 188 9.05 23.08 -10.87
C GLY A 188 10.34 23.76 -10.42
N ASP A 189 10.66 24.88 -11.09
CA ASP A 189 11.93 25.59 -10.93
C ASP A 189 12.18 26.07 -9.49
N GLU A 190 11.12 26.37 -8.75
CA GLU A 190 11.24 26.82 -7.36
C GLU A 190 11.73 25.73 -6.39
N TYR A 191 11.53 24.44 -6.72
CA TYR A 191 11.90 23.32 -5.87
C TYR A 191 13.19 22.62 -6.29
N LEU A 192 13.59 22.74 -7.56
CA LEU A 192 14.79 22.08 -8.12
C LEU A 192 16.07 22.35 -7.32
N PRO A 193 16.38 23.61 -6.90
CA PRO A 193 17.59 23.88 -6.13
C PRO A 193 17.68 23.07 -4.83
N SER A 194 16.55 22.77 -4.20
CA SER A 194 16.52 21.93 -3.00
C SER A 194 16.80 20.46 -3.33
N TRP A 195 16.29 19.95 -4.44
CA TRP A 195 16.55 18.58 -4.90
C TRP A 195 18.05 18.36 -5.20
N GLU A 196 18.69 19.33 -5.85
CA GLU A 196 20.13 19.33 -6.12
C GLU A 196 20.93 19.43 -4.83
N LYS A 197 20.61 20.40 -3.96
CA LYS A 197 21.28 20.62 -2.67
C LYS A 197 21.29 19.37 -1.78
N PHE A 198 20.20 18.63 -1.76
CA PHE A 198 20.09 17.40 -0.95
C PHE A 198 20.54 16.15 -1.70
N GLY A 199 20.94 16.26 -2.98
CA GLY A 199 21.47 15.15 -3.77
C GLY A 199 20.43 14.08 -4.13
N LEU A 200 19.14 14.45 -4.29
CA LEU A 200 18.09 13.49 -4.61
C LEU A 200 18.29 12.83 -5.97
N PHE A 201 18.82 13.56 -6.96
CA PHE A 201 19.07 13.02 -8.29
C PHE A 201 20.15 11.92 -8.33
N GLY A 202 20.93 11.75 -7.28
CA GLY A 202 21.87 10.62 -7.14
C GLY A 202 21.22 9.32 -6.67
N LEU A 203 19.93 9.33 -6.33
CA LEU A 203 19.23 8.16 -5.81
C LEU A 203 18.79 7.22 -6.94
N LYS A 204 18.72 5.93 -6.60
CA LYS A 204 18.20 4.88 -7.47
C LYS A 204 17.22 4.03 -6.66
N CYS A 205 16.20 3.50 -7.33
CA CYS A 205 15.22 2.64 -6.69
C CYS A 205 14.95 1.40 -7.54
N LYS A 206 14.76 0.27 -6.88
CA LYS A 206 14.42 -0.99 -7.53
C LYS A 206 13.33 -1.69 -6.74
N ASN A 207 12.24 -2.04 -7.41
CA ASN A 207 11.21 -2.93 -6.90
C ASN A 207 11.25 -4.23 -7.71
N THR A 208 11.51 -5.36 -7.05
CA THR A 208 11.67 -6.66 -7.72
C THR A 208 10.36 -7.40 -7.90
N GLU A 209 9.35 -7.05 -7.09
CA GLU A 209 8.06 -7.74 -7.10
C GLU A 209 6.91 -6.72 -7.03
N PRO A 210 5.79 -6.96 -7.72
CA PRO A 210 4.62 -6.11 -7.59
C PRO A 210 4.19 -5.99 -6.12
N THR A 211 3.90 -4.77 -5.69
CA THR A 211 3.46 -4.48 -4.33
C THR A 211 2.32 -3.47 -4.31
N ILE A 212 1.62 -3.36 -3.19
CA ILE A 212 0.50 -2.43 -3.01
C ILE A 212 0.86 -1.47 -1.87
N ARG A 213 0.52 -0.19 -2.04
CA ARG A 213 0.63 0.81 -0.97
C ARG A 213 -0.62 1.66 -0.89
N ALA A 214 -0.96 2.03 0.35
CA ALA A 214 -2.09 2.88 0.67
C ALA A 214 -1.69 4.35 0.74
N TYR A 215 -2.55 5.20 0.18
CA TYR A 215 -2.44 6.65 0.28
C TYR A 215 -3.82 7.25 0.59
N SER A 216 -3.90 8.09 1.61
CA SER A 216 -5.13 8.83 1.92
C SER A 216 -5.53 9.73 0.75
N MET A 217 -6.81 9.72 0.41
CA MET A 217 -7.35 10.58 -0.64
C MET A 217 -7.45 12.03 -0.15
N ALA A 218 -7.02 12.96 -1.00
CA ALA A 218 -7.11 14.39 -0.75
C ALA A 218 -8.33 15.03 -1.39
N ASN A 219 -8.93 14.39 -2.43
CA ASN A 219 -10.22 14.80 -2.95
C ASN A 219 -11.35 14.47 -1.96
N TYR A 220 -12.47 15.17 -2.06
CA TYR A 220 -13.67 14.88 -1.27
C TYR A 220 -14.77 14.25 -2.17
N PRO A 221 -15.83 13.64 -1.61
CA PRO A 221 -16.79 12.84 -2.39
C PRO A 221 -17.40 13.53 -3.60
N ALA A 222 -17.59 14.86 -3.58
CA ALA A 222 -18.10 15.58 -4.75
C ALA A 222 -17.09 15.65 -5.93
N GLU A 223 -15.82 15.31 -5.69
CA GLU A 223 -14.78 15.14 -6.71
C GLU A 223 -14.53 13.63 -7.00
N GLY A 224 -15.58 12.82 -6.99
CA GLY A 224 -15.49 11.35 -7.00
C GLY A 224 -15.24 10.69 -8.36
N ASP A 225 -15.05 11.48 -9.43
CA ASP A 225 -14.62 11.03 -10.76
C ASP A 225 -13.09 10.85 -10.86
N ARG A 226 -12.37 11.17 -9.79
CA ARG A 226 -10.91 11.15 -9.71
C ARG A 226 -10.41 10.70 -8.34
N ILE A 227 -9.16 10.31 -8.29
CA ILE A 227 -8.42 10.07 -7.04
C ILE A 227 -7.29 11.10 -6.99
N MET A 228 -7.25 11.89 -5.92
CA MET A 228 -6.18 12.85 -5.64
C MET A 228 -5.40 12.38 -4.42
N LEU A 229 -4.10 12.24 -4.56
CA LEU A 229 -3.18 11.89 -3.49
C LEU A 229 -2.16 13.00 -3.25
N THR A 230 -1.73 13.16 -2.01
CA THR A 230 -0.62 14.02 -1.65
C THR A 230 0.56 13.12 -1.26
N VAL A 231 1.57 13.04 -2.12
CA VAL A 231 2.65 12.05 -2.00
C VAL A 231 3.98 12.72 -1.71
N ARG A 232 4.53 12.46 -0.51
CA ARG A 232 5.89 12.87 -0.17
C ARG A 232 6.89 11.84 -0.68
N ILE A 233 7.98 12.30 -1.33
CA ILE A 233 9.09 11.42 -1.67
C ILE A 233 9.75 10.87 -0.40
N ALA A 234 9.86 9.56 -0.30
CA ALA A 234 10.48 8.88 0.83
C ALA A 234 11.95 8.60 0.51
N THR A 235 12.82 9.52 0.88
CA THR A 235 14.27 9.38 0.74
C THR A 235 14.85 8.46 1.81
N PRO A 236 16.04 7.88 1.58
CA PRO A 236 16.81 7.28 2.66
C PRO A 236 17.06 8.28 3.80
N PRO A 237 17.27 7.82 5.04
CA PRO A 237 17.70 8.69 6.11
C PRO A 237 19.04 9.33 5.80
N PHE A 238 19.28 10.55 6.31
CA PHE A 238 20.60 11.15 6.25
C PHE A 238 21.59 10.39 7.14
N LYS A 239 22.85 10.38 6.74
CA LYS A 239 23.93 9.86 7.59
C LYS A 239 24.03 10.71 8.85
N PRO A 240 24.44 10.11 9.99
CA PRO A 240 24.73 10.86 11.20
C PRO A 240 25.86 11.86 10.98
N LYS A 241 25.75 13.03 11.58
CA LYS A 241 26.86 14.02 11.56
C LYS A 241 28.13 13.40 12.17
N PRO A 242 29.34 13.69 11.65
CA PRO A 242 29.66 14.71 10.64
C PRO A 242 29.55 14.25 9.17
N GLN A 243 29.08 13.03 8.90
CA GLN A 243 28.95 12.50 7.54
C GLN A 243 27.89 13.26 6.74
N VAL A 244 28.09 13.35 5.41
CA VAL A 244 27.15 14.02 4.49
C VAL A 244 26.48 12.99 3.58
N GLY A 245 25.26 13.29 3.16
CA GLY A 245 24.49 12.48 2.22
C GLY A 245 23.58 11.45 2.89
N PHE A 246 22.99 10.59 2.07
CA PHE A 246 22.05 9.56 2.50
C PHE A 246 22.76 8.29 2.95
N GLN A 247 22.13 7.55 3.85
CA GLN A 247 22.52 6.18 4.19
C GLN A 247 22.34 5.27 2.97
N ASP A 248 23.10 4.17 2.94
CA ASP A 248 23.03 3.17 1.88
C ASP A 248 21.82 2.22 2.10
N VAL A 249 20.64 2.80 1.99
CA VAL A 249 19.35 2.08 1.99
C VAL A 249 18.50 2.59 0.84
N MET A 250 17.63 1.73 0.32
CA MET A 250 16.80 2.06 -0.83
C MET A 250 15.73 3.11 -0.47
N PRO A 251 15.44 4.08 -1.35
CA PRO A 251 14.29 4.98 -1.21
C PRO A 251 12.96 4.21 -1.16
N GLY A 252 11.91 4.90 -0.74
CA GLY A 252 10.57 4.32 -0.71
C GLY A 252 10.05 3.96 -2.10
N ILE A 253 9.83 2.67 -2.36
CA ILE A 253 9.47 2.14 -3.68
C ILE A 253 8.20 2.74 -4.27
N ALA A 254 7.16 3.00 -3.47
CA ALA A 254 5.90 3.53 -3.98
C ALA A 254 6.00 5.02 -4.33
N SER A 255 6.60 5.83 -3.46
CA SER A 255 6.79 7.25 -3.74
C SER A 255 7.74 7.46 -4.92
N SER A 256 8.82 6.66 -5.03
CA SER A 256 9.72 6.69 -6.18
C SER A 256 8.97 6.41 -7.48
N TYR A 257 8.17 5.34 -7.53
CA TYR A 257 7.34 5.01 -8.69
C TYR A 257 6.38 6.15 -9.06
N ILE A 258 5.63 6.67 -8.08
CA ILE A 258 4.68 7.77 -8.34
C ILE A 258 5.40 9.00 -8.91
N PHE A 259 6.62 9.27 -8.46
CA PHE A 259 7.38 10.43 -8.94
C PHE A 259 7.88 10.30 -10.38
N THR A 260 7.92 9.09 -10.97
CA THR A 260 8.22 8.90 -12.40
C THR A 260 7.02 9.07 -13.32
N LEU A 261 5.81 8.95 -12.77
CA LEU A 261 4.60 8.98 -13.57
C LEU A 261 4.33 10.37 -14.16
N LYS A 262 3.80 10.36 -15.39
CA LYS A 262 3.48 11.54 -16.18
C LYS A 262 2.01 11.54 -16.59
N PRO A 263 1.42 12.69 -16.91
CA PRO A 263 0.09 12.75 -17.50
C PRO A 263 -0.03 11.81 -18.72
N GLY A 264 -1.09 11.00 -18.76
CA GLY A 264 -1.33 9.96 -19.77
C GLY A 264 -0.89 8.55 -19.36
N ASP A 265 -0.04 8.39 -18.34
CA ASP A 265 0.33 7.08 -17.83
C ASP A 265 -0.86 6.37 -17.19
N LYS A 266 -0.82 5.04 -17.17
CA LYS A 266 -1.85 4.19 -16.55
C LYS A 266 -1.35 3.60 -15.24
N VAL A 267 -2.23 3.60 -14.23
CA VAL A 267 -1.96 3.01 -12.93
C VAL A 267 -3.17 2.23 -12.43
N ILE A 268 -2.91 1.15 -11.71
CA ILE A 268 -3.98 0.36 -11.08
C ILE A 268 -4.23 0.89 -9.68
N MET A 269 -5.47 1.33 -9.45
CA MET A 269 -5.93 1.86 -8.17
C MET A 269 -7.12 1.03 -7.68
N SER A 270 -7.24 0.87 -6.38
CA SER A 270 -8.42 0.25 -5.74
C SER A 270 -8.89 1.06 -4.54
N GLY A 271 -10.17 0.93 -4.21
CA GLY A 271 -10.78 1.64 -3.08
C GLY A 271 -12.30 1.64 -3.11
N PRO A 272 -12.93 2.38 -2.18
CA PRO A 272 -12.31 3.09 -1.06
C PRO A 272 -12.01 2.16 0.13
N TYR A 273 -11.10 2.61 1.03
CA TYR A 273 -10.75 1.92 2.27
C TYR A 273 -10.65 2.92 3.43
N GLY A 274 -10.62 2.39 4.66
CA GLY A 274 -10.31 3.13 5.88
C GLY A 274 -11.54 3.65 6.60
N ASP A 275 -11.31 4.05 7.86
CA ASP A 275 -12.31 4.44 8.85
C ASP A 275 -11.96 5.75 9.57
N PHE A 276 -11.00 6.52 9.04
CA PHE A 276 -10.63 7.82 9.59
C PHE A 276 -11.62 8.90 9.13
N HIS A 277 -12.83 8.86 9.66
CA HIS A 277 -13.93 9.73 9.25
C HIS A 277 -14.30 10.73 10.34
N PRO A 278 -14.83 11.92 9.96
CA PRO A 278 -15.48 12.82 10.91
C PRO A 278 -16.70 12.17 11.55
N ILE A 279 -17.01 12.55 12.78
CA ILE A 279 -18.30 12.19 13.41
C ILE A 279 -19.31 13.25 12.96
N PHE A 280 -20.09 12.93 11.93
CA PHE A 280 -20.96 13.89 11.25
C PHE A 280 -22.14 14.37 12.11
N ASP A 281 -22.72 13.48 12.91
CA ASP A 281 -23.86 13.72 13.79
C ASP A 281 -23.50 14.40 15.13
N SER A 282 -22.21 14.50 15.43
CA SER A 282 -21.76 15.24 16.61
C SER A 282 -21.76 16.75 16.34
N LYS A 283 -22.14 17.53 17.36
CA LYS A 283 -22.03 19.00 17.37
C LYS A 283 -20.82 19.50 18.14
N ASN A 284 -19.99 18.61 18.64
CA ASN A 284 -18.78 18.96 19.37
C ASN A 284 -17.79 19.72 18.47
N GLU A 285 -16.99 20.58 19.08
CA GLU A 285 -15.89 21.26 18.39
C GLU A 285 -14.98 20.24 17.69
N MET A 286 -14.58 20.55 16.45
CA MET A 286 -13.66 19.75 15.65
C MET A 286 -12.32 20.46 15.52
N MET A 287 -11.25 19.68 15.68
CA MET A 287 -9.89 20.17 15.50
C MET A 287 -9.11 19.20 14.59
N TRP A 288 -8.55 19.73 13.51
CA TRP A 288 -7.60 19.00 12.67
C TRP A 288 -6.19 19.50 12.95
N ILE A 289 -5.27 18.56 13.13
CA ILE A 289 -3.85 18.84 13.30
C ILE A 289 -3.11 18.01 12.26
N GLY A 290 -2.40 18.65 11.35
CA GLY A 290 -1.71 17.97 10.26
C GLY A 290 -0.42 18.62 9.84
N GLY A 291 0.36 17.93 9.01
CA GLY A 291 1.60 18.45 8.44
C GLY A 291 2.03 17.73 7.18
N GLY A 292 2.60 18.46 6.24
CA GLY A 292 3.09 17.91 4.97
C GLY A 292 2.02 17.13 4.21
N ALA A 293 2.38 15.95 3.71
CA ALA A 293 1.47 15.07 2.97
C ALA A 293 0.28 14.55 3.82
N GLY A 294 0.37 14.61 5.16
CA GLY A 294 -0.75 14.29 6.06
C GLY A 294 -1.96 15.22 5.92
N MET A 295 -1.83 16.30 5.13
CA MET A 295 -2.96 17.13 4.72
C MET A 295 -4.00 16.39 3.89
N ALA A 296 -3.63 15.32 3.18
CA ALA A 296 -4.54 14.61 2.26
C ALA A 296 -5.91 14.27 2.90
N PRO A 297 -6.01 13.43 3.94
CA PRO A 297 -7.31 13.10 4.53
C PRO A 297 -8.00 14.30 5.18
N LEU A 298 -7.22 15.26 5.71
CA LEU A 298 -7.78 16.45 6.34
C LEU A 298 -8.41 17.38 5.32
N ARG A 299 -7.78 17.57 4.14
CA ARG A 299 -8.37 18.31 3.02
C ARG A 299 -9.71 17.70 2.60
N SER A 300 -9.75 16.38 2.43
CA SER A 300 -10.97 15.66 2.07
C SER A 300 -12.10 15.93 3.06
N GLN A 301 -11.82 15.83 4.36
CA GLN A 301 -12.79 16.08 5.42
C GLN A 301 -13.23 17.55 5.48
N ILE A 302 -12.27 18.48 5.50
CA ILE A 302 -12.56 19.93 5.59
C ILE A 302 -13.38 20.39 4.40
N MET A 303 -13.00 19.98 3.17
CA MET A 303 -13.72 20.37 1.95
C MET A 303 -15.14 19.80 1.94
N HIS A 304 -15.32 18.55 2.37
CA HIS A 304 -16.66 17.96 2.47
C HIS A 304 -17.53 18.69 3.50
N MET A 305 -17.00 18.95 4.70
CA MET A 305 -17.72 19.66 5.75
C MET A 305 -18.11 21.08 5.33
N THR A 306 -17.22 21.79 4.64
CA THR A 306 -17.43 23.20 4.28
C THR A 306 -18.16 23.37 2.95
N LYS A 307 -17.87 22.56 1.93
CA LYS A 307 -18.38 22.73 0.57
C LYS A 307 -19.64 21.91 0.27
N THR A 308 -19.78 20.74 0.90
CA THR A 308 -20.93 19.85 0.69
C THR A 308 -21.97 20.00 1.79
N LEU A 309 -21.54 19.90 3.06
CA LEU A 309 -22.43 19.94 4.22
C LEU A 309 -22.72 21.35 4.71
N HIS A 310 -21.93 22.36 4.30
CA HIS A 310 -22.03 23.75 4.76
C HIS A 310 -22.11 23.85 6.29
N THR A 311 -21.29 23.07 6.98
CA THR A 311 -21.31 22.94 8.44
C THR A 311 -21.03 24.29 9.12
N THR A 312 -21.99 24.79 9.90
CA THR A 312 -21.89 26.06 10.66
C THR A 312 -22.30 25.89 12.12
N ASP A 313 -22.78 24.71 12.52
CA ASP A 313 -23.36 24.41 13.82
C ASP A 313 -22.32 23.98 14.87
N ARG A 314 -21.04 24.02 14.53
CA ARG A 314 -19.91 23.72 15.41
C ARG A 314 -18.68 24.55 15.07
N LYS A 315 -17.80 24.74 16.04
CA LYS A 315 -16.49 25.36 15.82
C LYS A 315 -15.55 24.36 15.16
N MET A 316 -14.91 24.77 14.07
CA MET A 316 -13.92 23.99 13.34
C MET A 316 -12.58 24.73 13.34
N SER A 317 -11.52 24.07 13.80
CA SER A 317 -10.17 24.64 13.89
C SER A 317 -9.19 23.74 13.12
N TYR A 318 -8.29 24.35 12.37
CA TYR A 318 -7.26 23.62 11.62
C TYR A 318 -5.87 24.18 11.91
N PHE A 319 -4.96 23.30 12.31
CA PHE A 319 -3.54 23.60 12.56
C PHE A 319 -2.67 22.82 11.61
N TYR A 320 -1.84 23.52 10.87
CA TYR A 320 -0.96 22.90 9.88
C TYR A 320 0.49 23.29 10.12
N GLY A 321 1.37 22.28 10.20
CA GLY A 321 2.80 22.43 10.31
C GLY A 321 3.51 22.10 9.01
N ALA A 322 4.39 22.98 8.53
CA ALA A 322 5.27 22.76 7.39
C ALA A 322 6.71 23.10 7.75
N ARG A 323 7.68 22.44 7.07
CA ARG A 323 9.11 22.72 7.25
C ARG A 323 9.65 23.73 6.22
N ALA A 324 8.99 23.82 5.08
CA ALA A 324 9.30 24.71 3.98
C ALA A 324 8.02 25.01 3.19
N LEU A 325 8.06 26.05 2.43
CA LEU A 325 7.02 26.38 1.46
C LEU A 325 7.00 25.35 0.34
#